data_86a8a398aeecda93ad0c49e02f2fa3c1
#
_entry.id   86a8a398aeecda93ad0c49e02f2fa3c1
#
_cell.length_a   1.000
_cell.length_b   1.000
_cell.length_c   1.000
_cell.angle_alpha   90.00
_cell.angle_beta   90.00
_cell.angle_gamma   90.00
#
_symmetry.space_group_name_H-M   'P 1'
#
loop_
_entity.id
_entity.type
_entity.pdbx_description
1 polymer ?
#
loop_
_entity_poly.entity_id
_entity_poly.type
_entity_poly.pdbx_seq_one_letter_code
_entity_poly.pdbx_strand_id
1 'polypeptide(L)'
;MMLSNKERFKNDLRLIEIETFSFCNRKCWFCPNSFVDRISENKIMKEETYLNLIDQLAEIDYDGELTYSRYNEPLSQKNLIIKRIKQAREKLPKAVLRTNTNGDYLNRQYIEDLIDAGLNQLWIQQYLANHERYDHEKMRSRAERKIKKLGLPAKIITDIAECKLEYDLSYRS
;
A
#
# COMPACT_ATOMS: atom_id res chain seq x y z
N MET A 1 8.51 -34.55 -12.87
CA MET A 1 7.60 -34.65 -11.71
C MET A 1 6.62 -33.51 -11.78
N MET A 2 5.30 -33.77 -11.72
CA MET A 2 4.32 -32.67 -11.76
C MET A 2 4.28 -31.98 -10.39
N LEU A 3 4.29 -30.65 -10.41
CA LEU A 3 4.13 -29.83 -9.18
C LEU A 3 2.75 -30.09 -8.56
N SER A 4 2.67 -30.14 -7.25
CA SER A 4 1.40 -30.15 -6.52
C SER A 4 0.61 -28.86 -6.77
N ASN A 5 -0.69 -28.86 -6.52
CA ASN A 5 -1.51 -27.64 -6.67
C ASN A 5 -1.02 -26.50 -5.76
N LYS A 6 -0.54 -26.82 -4.55
CA LYS A 6 0.07 -25.82 -3.63
C LYS A 6 1.34 -25.21 -4.21
N GLU A 7 2.23 -26.01 -4.77
CA GLU A 7 3.46 -25.52 -5.41
C GLU A 7 3.18 -24.68 -6.64
N ARG A 8 2.22 -25.08 -7.47
CA ARG A 8 1.77 -24.25 -8.62
C ARG A 8 1.23 -22.93 -8.14
N PHE A 9 0.31 -22.94 -7.17
CA PHE A 9 -0.29 -21.72 -6.64
C PHE A 9 0.78 -20.77 -6.07
N LYS A 10 1.72 -21.28 -5.26
CA LYS A 10 2.85 -20.49 -4.75
C LYS A 10 3.67 -19.87 -5.88
N ASN A 11 4.02 -20.65 -6.90
CA ASN A 11 4.89 -20.20 -7.99
C ASN A 11 4.22 -19.17 -8.90
N ASP A 12 2.90 -19.25 -9.07
CA ASP A 12 2.14 -18.38 -9.98
C ASP A 12 1.60 -17.13 -9.29
N LEU A 13 1.36 -17.20 -7.97
CA LEU A 13 0.80 -16.10 -7.18
C LEU A 13 1.91 -15.11 -6.79
N ARG A 14 2.03 -14.01 -7.55
CA ARG A 14 3.06 -12.99 -7.33
C ARG A 14 2.60 -11.80 -6.53
N LEU A 15 1.32 -11.44 -6.65
CA LEU A 15 0.74 -10.26 -6.02
C LEU A 15 -0.63 -10.57 -5.45
N ILE A 16 -0.85 -10.16 -4.20
CA ILE A 16 -2.15 -10.16 -3.53
C ILE A 16 -2.49 -8.73 -3.14
N GLU A 17 -3.65 -8.26 -3.57
CA GLU A 17 -4.21 -6.98 -3.16
C GLU A 17 -5.31 -7.21 -2.12
N ILE A 18 -5.20 -6.59 -0.96
CA ILE A 18 -6.17 -6.74 0.13
C ILE A 18 -6.64 -5.39 0.65
N GLU A 19 -7.94 -5.18 0.66
CA GLU A 19 -8.55 -4.05 1.36
C GLU A 19 -9.00 -4.50 2.75
N THR A 20 -8.32 -4.09 3.79
CA THR A 20 -8.72 -4.39 5.18
C THR A 20 -9.92 -3.55 5.65
N PHE A 21 -10.23 -2.50 4.89
CA PHE A 21 -11.43 -1.66 5.02
C PHE A 21 -11.66 -0.89 3.70
N SER A 22 -12.87 -0.34 3.52
CA SER A 22 -13.28 0.25 2.24
C SER A 22 -13.09 1.76 2.11
N PHE A 23 -12.82 2.49 3.20
CA PHE A 23 -12.81 3.94 3.22
C PHE A 23 -11.69 4.54 2.33
N CYS A 24 -12.03 5.61 1.61
CA CYS A 24 -11.07 6.51 0.97
C CYS A 24 -11.54 7.95 1.15
N ASN A 25 -10.64 8.85 1.56
CA ASN A 25 -10.95 10.28 1.78
C ASN A 25 -11.06 11.09 0.50
N ARG A 26 -10.79 10.48 -0.69
CA ARG A 26 -10.84 11.17 -1.98
C ARG A 26 -11.86 10.55 -2.93
N LYS A 27 -12.44 11.40 -3.79
CA LYS A 27 -13.25 11.03 -4.96
C LYS A 27 -12.54 11.48 -6.24
N CYS A 28 -11.45 10.81 -6.58
CA CYS A 28 -10.69 11.14 -7.78
C CYS A 28 -11.49 10.79 -9.03
N TRP A 29 -11.56 11.70 -10.00
CA TRP A 29 -12.38 11.56 -11.22
C TRP A 29 -12.06 10.31 -12.06
N PHE A 30 -10.84 9.84 -12.02
CA PHE A 30 -10.35 8.64 -12.73
C PHE A 30 -10.54 7.33 -11.95
N CYS A 31 -10.95 7.40 -10.69
CA CYS A 31 -11.10 6.24 -9.80
C CYS A 31 -12.57 5.82 -9.73
N PRO A 32 -12.87 4.51 -9.58
CA PRO A 32 -14.24 4.04 -9.30
C PRO A 32 -14.91 4.71 -8.09
N ASN A 33 -14.12 5.26 -7.16
CA ASN A 33 -14.64 6.03 -6.02
C ASN A 33 -15.37 7.32 -6.43
N SER A 34 -15.26 7.77 -7.69
CA SER A 34 -16.07 8.85 -8.22
C SER A 34 -17.55 8.48 -8.33
N PHE A 35 -17.85 7.18 -8.49
CA PHE A 35 -19.20 6.61 -8.64
C PHE A 35 -19.68 5.84 -7.42
N VAL A 36 -18.75 5.32 -6.60
CA VAL A 36 -19.04 4.53 -5.41
C VAL A 36 -18.75 5.36 -4.17
N ASP A 37 -19.72 5.45 -3.27
CA ASP A 37 -19.50 6.13 -1.99
C ASP A 37 -18.69 5.26 -1.04
N ARG A 38 -17.46 5.66 -0.79
CA ARG A 38 -16.54 5.06 0.17
C ARG A 38 -16.19 6.00 1.34
N ILE A 39 -16.89 7.13 1.42
CA ILE A 39 -16.71 8.11 2.50
C ILE A 39 -17.75 7.90 3.59
N SER A 40 -19.02 7.75 3.21
CA SER A 40 -20.15 7.65 4.16
C SER A 40 -20.19 6.30 4.87
N GLU A 41 -19.77 5.23 4.21
CA GLU A 41 -19.79 3.87 4.76
C GLU A 41 -18.39 3.24 4.70
N ASN A 42 -17.83 2.93 5.86
CA ASN A 42 -16.58 2.21 5.97
C ASN A 42 -16.82 0.76 6.40
N LYS A 43 -16.66 -0.16 5.44
CA LYS A 43 -16.73 -1.61 5.72
C LYS A 43 -15.36 -2.10 6.14
N ILE A 44 -15.28 -2.69 7.32
CA ILE A 44 -14.03 -3.22 7.88
C ILE A 44 -14.03 -4.74 7.78
N MET A 45 -12.95 -5.30 7.23
CA MET A 45 -12.72 -6.74 7.19
C MET A 45 -12.58 -7.28 8.61
N LYS A 46 -13.33 -8.34 8.93
CA LYS A 46 -13.22 -9.02 10.22
C LYS A 46 -11.79 -9.53 10.41
N GLU A 47 -11.30 -9.44 11.64
CA GLU A 47 -9.93 -9.90 11.96
C GLU A 47 -9.74 -11.37 11.66
N GLU A 48 -10.72 -12.19 12.00
CA GLU A 48 -10.71 -13.63 11.72
C GLU A 48 -10.53 -13.92 10.22
N THR A 49 -11.26 -13.20 9.34
CA THR A 49 -11.14 -13.34 7.89
C THR A 49 -9.72 -12.99 7.41
N TYR A 50 -9.17 -11.91 7.96
CA TYR A 50 -7.80 -11.49 7.64
C TYR A 50 -6.77 -12.53 8.10
N LEU A 51 -6.86 -13.01 9.35
CA LEU A 51 -5.93 -13.98 9.89
C LEU A 51 -5.99 -15.32 9.15
N ASN A 52 -7.19 -15.78 8.79
CA ASN A 52 -7.36 -16.98 7.97
C ASN A 52 -6.65 -16.85 6.61
N LEU A 53 -6.73 -15.70 5.96
CA LEU A 53 -6.00 -15.45 4.72
C LEU A 53 -4.49 -15.53 4.94
N ILE A 54 -3.98 -14.85 5.98
CA ILE A 54 -2.54 -14.84 6.29
C ILE A 54 -2.04 -16.24 6.66
N ASP A 55 -2.83 -17.04 7.38
CA ASP A 55 -2.49 -18.41 7.73
C ASP A 55 -2.39 -19.33 6.50
N GLN A 56 -3.32 -19.20 5.55
CA GLN A 56 -3.26 -19.95 4.29
C GLN A 56 -2.02 -19.56 3.45
N LEU A 57 -1.63 -18.29 3.46
CA LEU A 57 -0.41 -17.85 2.79
C LEU A 57 0.85 -18.37 3.49
N ALA A 58 0.84 -18.45 4.82
CA ALA A 58 1.93 -19.02 5.59
C ALA A 58 2.09 -20.53 5.32
N GLU A 59 0.98 -21.27 5.15
CA GLU A 59 1.02 -22.71 4.81
C GLU A 59 1.74 -23.01 3.50
N ILE A 60 1.76 -22.07 2.55
CA ILE A 60 2.48 -22.22 1.27
C ILE A 60 3.85 -21.53 1.30
N ASP A 61 4.28 -21.02 2.45
CA ASP A 61 5.54 -20.25 2.58
C ASP A 61 5.61 -19.13 1.55
N TYR A 62 4.54 -18.30 1.50
CA TYR A 62 4.39 -17.24 0.49
C TYR A 62 5.51 -16.20 0.58
N ASP A 63 6.17 -15.95 -0.56
CA ASP A 63 7.30 -15.02 -0.72
C ASP A 63 7.03 -13.91 -1.76
N GLY A 64 5.80 -13.83 -2.24
CA GLY A 64 5.37 -12.79 -3.16
C GLY A 64 5.04 -11.46 -2.48
N GLU A 65 4.35 -10.60 -3.18
CA GLU A 65 3.96 -9.28 -2.70
C GLU A 65 2.54 -9.28 -2.14
N LEU A 66 2.37 -8.70 -0.95
CA LEU A 66 1.08 -8.43 -0.33
C LEU A 66 0.90 -6.92 -0.19
N THR A 67 -0.08 -6.35 -0.89
CA THR A 67 -0.38 -4.92 -0.82
C THR A 67 -1.72 -4.65 -0.15
N TYR A 68 -1.78 -3.58 0.67
CA TYR A 68 -2.96 -3.20 1.46
C TYR A 68 -3.85 -2.16 0.79
N SER A 69 -3.68 -1.96 -0.50
CA SER A 69 -4.38 -0.92 -1.25
C SER A 69 -4.98 -1.45 -2.54
N ARG A 70 -6.20 -1.03 -2.82
CA ARG A 70 -6.84 -1.13 -4.13
C ARG A 70 -7.60 0.16 -4.43
N TYR A 71 -8.76 0.34 -3.80
CA TYR A 71 -9.61 1.53 -3.92
C TYR A 71 -9.75 2.30 -2.60
N ASN A 72 -9.30 1.70 -1.48
CA ASN A 72 -9.25 2.35 -0.18
C ASN A 72 -8.06 3.32 -0.07
N GLU A 73 -8.08 4.17 0.98
CA GLU A 73 -6.88 4.86 1.45
C GLU A 73 -6.35 4.15 2.71
N PRO A 74 -5.34 3.28 2.59
CA PRO A 74 -4.92 2.40 3.68
C PRO A 74 -4.47 3.15 4.93
N LEU A 75 -3.91 4.35 4.76
CA LEU A 75 -3.34 5.10 5.88
C LEU A 75 -4.37 5.94 6.64
N SER A 76 -5.64 5.94 6.23
CA SER A 76 -6.71 6.63 6.97
C SER A 76 -7.04 5.99 8.31
N GLN A 77 -6.70 4.71 8.51
CA GLN A 77 -6.97 3.91 9.71
C GLN A 77 -5.66 3.43 10.35
N LYS A 78 -4.86 4.37 10.89
CA LYS A 78 -3.50 4.13 11.37
C LYS A 78 -3.36 2.87 12.23
N ASN A 79 -4.14 2.76 13.29
CA ASN A 79 -4.02 1.65 14.24
C ASN A 79 -4.35 0.31 13.60
N LEU A 80 -5.34 0.29 12.72
CA LEU A 80 -5.76 -0.93 12.04
C LEU A 80 -4.70 -1.40 11.04
N ILE A 81 -4.21 -0.52 10.19
CA ILE A 81 -3.22 -0.91 9.17
C ILE A 81 -1.90 -1.36 9.79
N ILE A 82 -1.40 -0.68 10.81
CA ILE A 82 -0.21 -1.07 11.54
C ILE A 82 -0.38 -2.46 12.17
N LYS A 83 -1.52 -2.70 12.82
CA LYS A 83 -1.85 -4.02 13.38
C LYS A 83 -1.82 -5.11 12.31
N ARG A 84 -2.45 -4.88 11.15
CA ARG A 84 -2.51 -5.84 10.04
C ARG A 84 -1.13 -6.14 9.44
N ILE A 85 -0.30 -5.11 9.27
CA ILE A 85 1.07 -5.28 8.78
C ILE A 85 1.90 -6.12 9.76
N LYS A 86 1.83 -5.86 11.06
CA LYS A 86 2.52 -6.66 12.09
C LYS A 86 2.09 -8.11 12.05
N GLN A 87 0.78 -8.37 12.04
CA GLN A 87 0.22 -9.73 11.95
C GLN A 87 0.70 -10.49 10.71
N ALA A 88 0.75 -9.81 9.55
CA ALA A 88 1.29 -10.41 8.33
C ALA A 88 2.80 -10.67 8.45
N ARG A 89 3.58 -9.72 8.95
CA ARG A 89 5.03 -9.86 9.07
C ARG A 89 5.44 -11.01 9.97
N GLU A 90 4.72 -11.24 11.06
CA GLU A 90 4.97 -12.35 11.98
C GLU A 90 4.83 -13.72 11.29
N LYS A 91 3.87 -13.87 10.37
CA LYS A 91 3.56 -15.16 9.71
C LYS A 91 4.17 -15.30 8.32
N LEU A 92 4.46 -14.18 7.65
CA LEU A 92 4.99 -14.14 6.28
C LEU A 92 6.35 -13.41 6.26
N PRO A 93 7.40 -13.99 6.85
CA PRO A 93 8.69 -13.30 6.97
C PRO A 93 9.36 -13.00 5.62
N LYS A 94 9.06 -13.80 4.58
CA LYS A 94 9.65 -13.67 3.23
C LYS A 94 8.85 -12.75 2.30
N ALA A 95 7.57 -12.50 2.59
CA ALA A 95 6.71 -11.71 1.73
C ALA A 95 7.14 -10.24 1.70
N VAL A 96 6.97 -9.59 0.54
CA VAL A 96 7.12 -8.15 0.41
C VAL A 96 5.80 -7.49 0.79
N LEU A 97 5.79 -6.79 1.93
CA LEU A 97 4.62 -6.04 2.39
C LEU A 97 4.69 -4.61 1.84
N ARG A 98 3.70 -4.24 1.04
CA ARG A 98 3.61 -2.93 0.40
C ARG A 98 2.28 -2.25 0.69
N THR A 99 2.26 -0.93 0.61
CA THR A 99 1.01 -0.17 0.50
C THR A 99 1.17 1.03 -0.42
N ASN A 100 0.09 1.36 -1.12
CA ASN A 100 -0.01 2.59 -1.89
C ASN A 100 -0.87 3.58 -1.10
N THR A 101 -0.56 4.88 -1.20
CA THR A 101 -1.31 5.91 -0.49
C THR A 101 -1.35 7.20 -1.30
N ASN A 102 -2.42 7.98 -1.13
CA ASN A 102 -2.48 9.34 -1.64
C ASN A 102 -1.60 10.32 -0.81
N GLY A 103 -1.10 9.86 0.34
CA GLY A 103 -0.16 10.56 1.20
C GLY A 103 -0.75 11.68 2.06
N ASP A 104 -2.08 11.79 2.16
CA ASP A 104 -2.72 12.86 2.96
C ASP A 104 -2.52 12.69 4.47
N TYR A 105 -2.43 11.44 4.92
CA TYR A 105 -2.27 11.08 6.35
C TYR A 105 -0.80 10.96 6.78
N LEU A 106 0.15 11.05 5.82
CA LEU A 106 1.55 10.81 6.11
C LEU A 106 2.20 11.96 6.89
N ASN A 107 2.92 11.55 7.91
CA ASN A 107 3.97 12.33 8.56
C ASN A 107 5.14 11.40 8.89
N ARG A 108 6.27 11.97 9.32
CA ARG A 108 7.49 11.20 9.61
C ARG A 108 7.24 10.07 10.61
N GLN A 109 6.58 10.36 11.71
CA GLN A 109 6.29 9.34 12.76
C GLN A 109 5.45 8.20 12.22
N TYR A 110 4.47 8.49 11.36
CA TYR A 110 3.64 7.42 10.77
C TYR A 110 4.46 6.51 9.86
N ILE A 111 5.42 7.06 9.12
CA ILE A 111 6.30 6.24 8.28
C ILE A 111 7.20 5.36 9.14
N GLU A 112 7.76 5.90 10.22
CA GLU A 112 8.56 5.14 11.19
C GLU A 112 7.73 3.99 11.80
N ASP A 113 6.49 4.25 12.20
CA ASP A 113 5.58 3.22 12.71
C ASP A 113 5.26 2.12 11.68
N LEU A 114 5.14 2.47 10.39
CA LEU A 114 4.95 1.50 9.31
C LEU A 114 6.19 0.62 9.10
N ILE A 115 7.38 1.22 9.14
CA ILE A 115 8.66 0.50 9.06
C ILE A 115 8.78 -0.47 10.24
N ASP A 116 8.53 0.00 11.45
CA ASP A 116 8.61 -0.81 12.68
C ASP A 116 7.55 -1.93 12.70
N ALA A 117 6.44 -1.75 11.97
CA ALA A 117 5.46 -2.80 11.75
C ALA A 117 5.92 -3.86 10.75
N GLY A 118 6.99 -3.62 9.99
CA GLY A 118 7.54 -4.53 9.01
C GLY A 118 7.11 -4.28 7.56
N LEU A 119 6.62 -3.07 7.24
CA LEU A 119 6.34 -2.68 5.85
C LEU A 119 7.67 -2.55 5.09
N ASN A 120 7.74 -3.11 3.88
CA ASN A 120 8.93 -3.04 3.03
C ASN A 120 8.88 -1.84 2.07
N GLN A 121 7.71 -1.58 1.49
CA GLN A 121 7.56 -0.57 0.45
C GLN A 121 6.34 0.32 0.71
N LEU A 122 6.54 1.63 0.53
CA LEU A 122 5.48 2.62 0.59
C LEU A 122 5.47 3.43 -0.71
N TRP A 123 4.42 3.29 -1.50
CA TRP A 123 4.25 4.05 -2.72
C TRP A 123 3.31 5.23 -2.48
N ILE A 124 3.84 6.44 -2.59
CA ILE A 124 3.04 7.66 -2.45
C ILE A 124 2.62 8.11 -3.85
N GLN A 125 1.36 7.93 -4.14
CA GLN A 125 0.78 8.33 -5.42
C GLN A 125 0.41 9.81 -5.40
N GLN A 126 0.91 10.55 -6.37
CA GLN A 126 0.68 11.97 -6.49
C GLN A 126 -0.28 12.24 -7.64
N TYR A 127 -1.54 12.43 -7.31
CA TYR A 127 -2.60 12.65 -8.28
C TYR A 127 -2.76 14.13 -8.65
N LEU A 128 -3.23 14.36 -9.89
CA LEU A 128 -3.71 15.66 -10.33
C LEU A 128 -5.03 15.99 -9.61
N ALA A 129 -5.22 17.26 -9.29
CA ALA A 129 -6.52 17.74 -8.84
C ALA A 129 -7.53 17.70 -10.00
N ASN A 130 -8.82 17.74 -9.68
CA ASN A 130 -9.87 17.79 -10.68
C ASN A 130 -9.62 19.03 -11.58
N HIS A 131 -9.68 18.81 -12.91
CA HIS A 131 -9.43 19.84 -13.93
C HIS A 131 -7.98 20.40 -13.99
N GLU A 132 -7.05 19.87 -13.19
CA GLU A 132 -5.64 20.23 -13.29
C GLU A 132 -5.01 19.60 -14.52
N ARG A 133 -4.29 20.40 -15.32
CA ARG A 133 -3.49 19.89 -16.44
C ARG A 133 -2.17 19.34 -15.92
N TYR A 134 -1.72 18.27 -16.52
CA TYR A 134 -0.42 17.70 -16.23
C TYR A 134 0.70 18.68 -16.60
N ASP A 135 1.60 18.89 -15.65
CA ASP A 135 2.82 19.66 -15.81
C ASP A 135 3.93 18.91 -15.05
N HIS A 136 4.89 18.39 -15.79
CA HIS A 136 5.94 17.53 -15.24
C HIS A 136 6.77 18.23 -14.16
N GLU A 137 7.24 19.44 -14.42
CA GLU A 137 8.09 20.19 -13.48
C GLU A 137 7.33 20.56 -12.20
N LYS A 138 6.08 20.92 -12.33
CA LYS A 138 5.21 21.21 -11.19
C LYS A 138 4.97 19.96 -10.33
N MET A 139 4.73 18.82 -10.96
CA MET A 139 4.52 17.54 -10.26
C MET A 139 5.81 17.08 -9.57
N ARG A 140 6.94 17.19 -10.26
CA ARG A 140 8.25 16.90 -9.70
C ARG A 140 8.57 17.78 -8.49
N SER A 141 8.38 19.08 -8.60
CA SER A 141 8.58 20.02 -7.49
C SER A 141 7.67 19.74 -6.29
N ARG A 142 6.43 19.28 -6.52
CA ARG A 142 5.53 18.83 -5.44
C ARG A 142 6.10 17.60 -4.75
N ALA A 143 6.61 16.65 -5.52
CA ALA A 143 7.22 15.43 -5.03
C ALA A 143 8.44 15.72 -4.15
N GLU A 144 9.38 16.51 -4.65
CA GLU A 144 10.59 16.92 -3.94
C GLU A 144 10.30 17.63 -2.63
N ARG A 145 9.32 18.56 -2.62
CA ARG A 145 8.86 19.21 -1.38
C ARG A 145 8.29 18.23 -0.38
N LYS A 146 7.51 17.23 -0.84
CA LYS A 146 6.94 16.19 0.03
C LYS A 146 8.04 15.34 0.65
N ILE A 147 9.01 14.88 -0.15
CA ILE A 147 10.18 14.12 0.31
C ILE A 147 10.95 14.91 1.37
N LYS A 148 11.28 16.17 1.06
CA LYS A 148 12.00 17.05 1.99
C LYS A 148 11.25 17.24 3.31
N LYS A 149 9.93 17.43 3.24
CA LYS A 149 9.07 17.58 4.43
C LYS A 149 9.05 16.32 5.29
N LEU A 150 9.06 15.14 4.67
CA LEU A 150 9.06 13.86 5.36
C LEU A 150 10.43 13.48 5.93
N GLY A 151 11.52 14.06 5.41
CA GLY A 151 12.88 13.89 5.91
C GLY A 151 13.45 12.48 5.79
N LEU A 152 12.99 11.71 4.79
CA LEU A 152 13.39 10.33 4.56
C LEU A 152 14.09 10.19 3.21
N PRO A 153 15.06 9.25 3.08
CA PRO A 153 15.63 8.91 1.79
C PRO A 153 14.53 8.29 0.92
N ALA A 154 14.22 8.94 -0.19
CA ALA A 154 13.22 8.48 -1.12
C ALA A 154 13.72 8.62 -2.54
N LYS A 155 13.40 7.62 -3.38
CA LYS A 155 13.57 7.73 -4.81
C LYS A 155 12.30 8.29 -5.43
N ILE A 156 12.46 9.32 -6.30
CA ILE A 156 11.37 9.71 -7.18
C ILE A 156 11.41 8.75 -8.34
N ILE A 157 10.46 7.82 -8.38
CA ILE A 157 10.19 7.05 -9.58
C ILE A 157 9.06 7.77 -10.28
N THR A 158 9.40 8.52 -11.31
CA THR A 158 8.41 9.08 -12.21
C THR A 158 8.12 8.07 -13.29
N ASP A 159 7.04 7.34 -13.16
CA ASP A 159 6.33 6.89 -14.34
C ASP A 159 5.60 8.12 -14.89
N ILE A 160 5.95 8.52 -16.11
CA ILE A 160 5.38 9.70 -16.78
C ILE A 160 3.85 9.63 -16.85
N ALA A 161 3.28 8.41 -16.88
CA ALA A 161 1.84 8.19 -16.93
C ALA A 161 1.13 8.33 -15.57
N GLU A 162 1.79 8.09 -14.45
CA GLU A 162 1.11 7.93 -13.15
C GLU A 162 1.65 8.84 -12.04
N CYS A 163 2.74 9.58 -12.24
CA CYS A 163 3.37 10.46 -11.23
C CYS A 163 3.52 9.77 -9.86
N LYS A 164 4.17 8.63 -9.83
CA LYS A 164 4.42 7.85 -8.61
C LYS A 164 5.67 8.35 -7.90
N LEU A 165 5.55 8.50 -6.59
CA LEU A 165 6.69 8.57 -5.68
C LEU A 165 6.79 7.22 -4.98
N GLU A 166 7.91 6.55 -5.16
CA GLU A 166 8.18 5.30 -4.48
C GLU A 166 9.19 5.51 -3.35
N TYR A 167 8.83 5.05 -2.16
CA TYR A 167 9.71 4.92 -1.03
C TYR A 167 10.00 3.43 -0.83
N ASP A 168 11.23 3.03 -1.11
CA ASP A 168 11.69 1.72 -0.72
C ASP A 168 12.18 1.79 0.73
N LEU A 169 11.42 1.16 1.62
CA LEU A 169 11.71 1.10 3.05
C LEU A 169 12.60 -0.08 3.42
N SER A 170 13.01 -0.90 2.46
CA SER A 170 13.79 -2.13 2.67
C SER A 170 15.27 -1.88 3.04
N TYR A 171 15.70 -0.65 3.17
CA TYR A 171 17.08 -0.27 3.51
C TYR A 171 17.41 -0.28 5.01
N ARG A 172 16.63 -0.95 5.84
CA ARG A 172 17.06 -1.26 7.21
C ARG A 172 17.47 -2.72 7.30
N SER A 173 18.71 -3.00 6.93
CA SER A 173 19.44 -4.17 7.42
C SER A 173 20.12 -3.82 8.73
#